data_3fd1f8bedb5a866b5173395368e6db32
#
_entry.id   3fd1f8bedb5a866b5173395368e6db32
#
_cell.length_a   1.000
_cell.length_b   1.000
_cell.length_c   1.000
_cell.angle_alpha   90.00
_cell.angle_beta   90.00
_cell.angle_gamma   90.00
#
_symmetry.space_group_name_H-M   'P 1'
#
loop_
_entity.id
_entity.type
_entity.pdbx_description
1 polymer ?
#
loop_
_entity_poly.entity_id
_entity_poly.type
_entity_poly.pdbx_seq_one_letter_code
_entity_poly.pdbx_strand_id
1 'polypeptide(L)'
;MAGEWNIDAVDAALRIIAEGGDRTGERRAARSADQIASFNMKKEDVDLFMRQPWVITGSDGSNGHPRQYATFPEKYARYVRQDHVISVGDFIRRSSGLSADILGLEDTGYLREGYFADIVAFDPERYAPAADYVHPRELSRGVEHLLVNGRLAITDGRLTGNAAGRVRLHAPTPGTCP
;
A
#
# COMPACT_ATOMS: atom_id res chain seq x y z
N MET A 1 -18.14 7.46 19.81
CA MET A 1 -19.21 6.43 19.75
C MET A 1 -19.66 5.94 21.14
N ALA A 2 -18.84 5.22 21.95
CA ALA A 2 -19.31 4.76 23.27
C ALA A 2 -19.83 5.92 24.15
N GLY A 3 -19.10 7.02 24.24
CA GLY A 3 -19.54 8.22 24.96
C GLY A 3 -20.77 8.89 24.37
N GLU A 4 -20.94 8.92 23.07
CA GLU A 4 -22.14 9.46 22.39
C GLU A 4 -23.38 8.58 22.61
N TRP A 5 -23.17 7.27 22.72
CA TRP A 5 -24.26 6.33 22.98
C TRP A 5 -24.54 6.11 24.47
N ASN A 6 -23.70 6.71 25.32
CA ASN A 6 -23.76 6.55 26.78
C ASN A 6 -23.80 5.09 27.26
N ILE A 7 -22.98 4.25 26.61
CA ILE A 7 -22.78 2.83 26.94
C ILE A 7 -21.30 2.55 27.14
N ASP A 8 -20.93 1.44 27.73
CA ASP A 8 -19.51 1.08 27.88
C ASP A 8 -18.87 0.69 26.52
N ALA A 9 -17.54 0.60 26.50
CA ALA A 9 -16.80 0.35 25.27
C ALA A 9 -17.04 -1.04 24.68
N VAL A 10 -17.30 -2.04 25.52
CA VAL A 10 -17.58 -3.42 25.08
C VAL A 10 -18.96 -3.50 24.45
N ASP A 11 -19.95 -2.92 25.08
CA ASP A 11 -21.32 -2.86 24.55
C ASP A 11 -21.36 -2.06 23.24
N ALA A 12 -20.60 -0.96 23.13
CA ALA A 12 -20.45 -0.22 21.88
C ALA A 12 -19.83 -1.09 20.77
N ALA A 13 -18.78 -1.84 21.07
CA ALA A 13 -18.14 -2.74 20.11
C ALA A 13 -19.10 -3.86 19.67
N LEU A 14 -19.78 -4.51 20.61
CA LEU A 14 -20.77 -5.57 20.32
C LEU A 14 -21.93 -5.04 19.46
N ARG A 15 -22.38 -3.83 19.73
CA ARG A 15 -23.43 -3.17 18.94
C ARG A 15 -22.98 -2.88 17.51
N ILE A 16 -21.75 -2.37 17.32
CA ILE A 16 -21.16 -2.15 15.99
C ILE A 16 -21.10 -3.46 15.20
N ILE A 17 -20.64 -4.55 15.83
CA ILE A 17 -20.57 -5.88 15.21
C ILE A 17 -21.97 -6.38 14.84
N ALA A 18 -22.93 -6.28 15.75
CA ALA A 18 -24.29 -6.75 15.52
C ALA A 18 -25.03 -5.95 14.42
N GLU A 19 -24.83 -4.62 14.38
CA GLU A 19 -25.46 -3.75 13.39
C GLU A 19 -24.68 -3.71 12.05
N GLY A 20 -23.38 -4.02 12.07
CA GLY A 20 -22.52 -4.11 10.88
C GLY A 20 -22.68 -5.39 10.08
N GLY A 21 -23.33 -6.40 10.60
CA GLY A 21 -23.71 -7.62 9.89
C GLY A 21 -24.68 -7.33 8.75
N ASP A 22 -24.60 -8.15 7.71
CA ASP A 22 -25.31 -8.00 6.44
C ASP A 22 -26.82 -7.66 6.61
N ARG A 23 -27.17 -6.41 6.34
CA ARG A 23 -28.57 -5.94 6.34
C ARG A 23 -29.33 -6.30 5.06
N THR A 24 -28.67 -6.92 4.06
CA THR A 24 -29.26 -7.13 2.72
C THR A 24 -29.51 -8.58 2.34
N GLY A 25 -29.11 -9.57 3.18
CA GLY A 25 -29.35 -11.00 2.92
C GLY A 25 -28.63 -11.56 1.69
N GLU A 26 -27.85 -10.76 0.99
CA GLU A 26 -27.04 -11.22 -0.12
C GLU A 26 -25.70 -11.76 0.39
N ARG A 27 -25.48 -13.04 0.26
CA ARG A 27 -24.20 -13.73 0.49
C ARG A 27 -23.14 -13.28 -0.52
N ARG A 28 -22.80 -12.01 -0.54
CA ARG A 28 -21.53 -11.56 -1.11
C ARG A 28 -20.47 -11.72 -0.02
N ALA A 29 -19.34 -12.30 -0.39
CA ALA A 29 -18.18 -12.52 0.47
C ALA A 29 -18.02 -11.35 1.44
N ALA A 30 -18.28 -11.60 2.69
CA ALA A 30 -18.58 -10.62 3.71
C ALA A 30 -17.49 -9.57 3.81
N ARG A 31 -17.81 -8.39 3.38
CA ARG A 31 -17.15 -7.20 3.86
C ARG A 31 -17.86 -6.81 5.13
N SER A 32 -17.40 -7.33 6.25
CA SER A 32 -17.92 -6.91 7.52
C SER A 32 -17.72 -5.41 7.67
N ALA A 33 -18.78 -4.69 8.02
CA ALA A 33 -18.72 -3.26 8.33
C ALA A 33 -17.97 -2.97 9.64
N ASP A 34 -17.46 -4.01 10.30
CA ASP A 34 -16.80 -4.02 11.61
C ASP A 34 -15.26 -3.99 11.49
N GLN A 35 -14.71 -3.38 10.44
CA GLN A 35 -13.26 -3.19 10.34
C GLN A 35 -12.75 -2.21 11.39
N ILE A 36 -11.72 -2.62 12.11
CA ILE A 36 -11.09 -1.81 13.15
C ILE A 36 -9.79 -1.21 12.63
N ALA A 37 -9.64 0.11 12.76
CA ALA A 37 -8.36 0.78 12.63
C ALA A 37 -7.72 0.90 14.01
N SER A 38 -6.70 0.08 14.28
CA SER A 38 -5.98 0.09 15.56
C SER A 38 -4.72 0.95 15.48
N PHE A 39 -4.61 1.97 16.34
CA PHE A 39 -3.47 2.88 16.44
C PHE A 39 -2.64 2.54 17.68
N ASN A 40 -1.96 1.41 17.66
CA ASN A 40 -1.24 0.85 18.81
C ASN A 40 0.29 0.78 18.63
N MET A 41 0.83 1.29 17.52
CA MET A 41 2.27 1.36 17.30
C MET A 41 2.83 2.71 17.75
N LYS A 42 3.99 2.69 18.43
CA LYS A 42 4.73 3.92 18.74
C LYS A 42 5.53 4.38 17.53
N LYS A 43 5.58 5.69 17.33
CA LYS A 43 6.32 6.28 16.21
C LYS A 43 7.80 5.90 16.24
N GLU A 44 8.41 5.90 17.42
CA GLU A 44 9.82 5.58 17.62
C GLU A 44 10.16 4.16 17.17
N ASP A 45 9.29 3.19 17.44
CA ASP A 45 9.45 1.81 17.02
C ASP A 45 9.33 1.68 15.50
N VAL A 46 8.34 2.37 14.91
CA VAL A 46 8.16 2.41 13.44
C VAL A 46 9.39 3.05 12.77
N ASP A 47 9.89 4.16 13.28
CA ASP A 47 11.08 4.83 12.76
C ASP A 47 12.34 3.95 12.88
N LEU A 48 12.48 3.21 13.99
CA LEU A 48 13.58 2.27 14.20
C LEU A 48 13.57 1.15 13.16
N PHE A 49 12.42 0.52 12.94
CA PHE A 49 12.26 -0.49 11.89
C PHE A 49 12.45 0.09 10.50
N MET A 50 11.91 1.29 10.25
CA MET A 50 12.04 1.95 8.97
C MET A 50 13.49 2.23 8.58
N ARG A 51 14.40 2.44 9.54
CA ARG A 51 15.85 2.63 9.29
C ARG A 51 16.59 1.35 8.95
N GLN A 52 16.03 0.18 9.24
CA GLN A 52 16.73 -1.09 8.98
C GLN A 52 16.91 -1.35 7.47
N PRO A 53 18.11 -1.72 7.01
CA PRO A 53 18.39 -1.84 5.57
C PRO A 53 17.67 -3.01 4.89
N TRP A 54 17.17 -3.96 5.67
CA TRP A 54 16.49 -5.18 5.22
C TRP A 54 14.94 -5.07 5.26
N VAL A 55 14.40 -3.97 5.79
CA VAL A 55 12.95 -3.76 5.83
C VAL A 55 12.46 -3.24 4.49
N ILE A 56 11.53 -3.96 3.89
CA ILE A 56 10.83 -3.58 2.65
C ILE A 56 9.45 -3.01 2.93
N THR A 57 8.77 -2.52 1.90
CA THR A 57 7.43 -1.95 2.00
C THR A 57 6.37 -2.96 1.59
N GLY A 58 5.43 -3.24 2.49
CA GLY A 58 4.20 -3.95 2.19
C GLY A 58 3.00 -3.05 2.47
N SER A 59 1.98 -3.08 1.62
CA SER A 59 0.79 -2.26 1.81
C SER A 59 -0.21 -2.88 2.79
N ASP A 60 -0.21 -4.20 2.92
CA ASP A 60 -1.27 -4.93 3.64
C ASP A 60 -2.67 -4.42 3.23
N GLY A 61 -2.79 -4.07 1.94
CA GLY A 61 -3.97 -3.43 1.38
C GLY A 61 -5.19 -4.31 1.52
N SER A 62 -6.23 -3.78 2.14
CA SER A 62 -7.52 -4.42 2.24
C SER A 62 -8.61 -3.46 1.77
N ASN A 63 -9.72 -4.02 1.32
CA ASN A 63 -10.80 -3.22 0.80
C ASN A 63 -11.43 -2.35 1.89
N GLY A 64 -11.59 -1.06 1.61
CA GLY A 64 -12.12 -0.06 2.53
C GLY A 64 -11.08 0.59 3.45
N HIS A 65 -9.83 0.14 3.42
CA HIS A 65 -8.75 0.80 4.16
C HIS A 65 -7.91 1.68 3.21
N PRO A 66 -7.58 2.93 3.58
CA PRO A 66 -6.84 3.86 2.71
C PRO A 66 -5.45 3.35 2.32
N ARG A 67 -4.82 2.47 3.13
CA ARG A 67 -3.49 1.92 2.86
C ARG A 67 -3.39 1.19 1.52
N GLN A 68 -4.50 0.71 0.95
CA GLN A 68 -4.50 0.11 -0.37
C GLN A 68 -4.01 1.08 -1.45
N TYR A 69 -4.30 2.37 -1.29
CA TYR A 69 -3.94 3.44 -2.23
C TYR A 69 -2.88 4.39 -1.68
N ALA A 70 -2.73 4.49 -0.36
CA ALA A 70 -1.92 5.51 0.29
C ALA A 70 -0.56 5.02 0.81
N THR A 71 -0.29 3.71 0.94
CA THR A 71 0.91 3.21 1.63
C THR A 71 2.22 3.78 1.08
N PHE A 72 2.45 3.68 -0.22
CA PHE A 72 3.70 4.16 -0.81
C PHE A 72 3.81 5.69 -0.82
N PRO A 73 2.78 6.44 -1.24
CA PRO A 73 2.85 7.90 -1.18
C PRO A 73 2.91 8.44 0.25
N GLU A 74 2.24 7.81 1.23
CA GLU A 74 2.34 8.17 2.65
C GLU A 74 3.76 7.91 3.19
N LYS A 75 4.34 6.76 2.86
CA LYS A 75 5.73 6.47 3.24
C LYS A 75 6.69 7.52 2.68
N TYR A 76 6.52 7.94 1.45
CA TYR A 76 7.34 8.97 0.84
C TYR A 76 7.12 10.34 1.50
N ALA A 77 5.87 10.80 1.55
CA ALA A 77 5.54 12.12 2.08
C ALA A 77 5.97 12.28 3.54
N ARG A 78 5.72 11.28 4.36
CA ARG A 78 6.00 11.33 5.80
C ARG A 78 7.45 11.00 6.13
N TYR A 79 7.93 9.81 5.77
CA TYR A 79 9.23 9.32 6.25
C TYR A 79 10.41 9.78 5.42
N VAL A 80 10.20 10.22 4.17
CA VAL A 80 11.26 10.80 3.36
C VAL A 80 11.25 12.32 3.44
N ARG A 81 10.12 12.97 3.13
CA ARG A 81 10.06 14.43 3.00
C ARG A 81 9.88 15.16 4.33
N GLN A 82 8.98 14.69 5.18
CA GLN A 82 8.63 15.37 6.42
C GLN A 82 9.58 15.02 7.57
N ASP A 83 9.68 13.74 7.89
CA ASP A 83 10.40 13.26 9.09
C ASP A 83 11.87 12.92 8.82
N HIS A 84 12.29 12.84 7.57
CA HIS A 84 13.67 12.52 7.14
C HIS A 84 14.23 11.23 7.79
N VAL A 85 13.37 10.22 7.98
CA VAL A 85 13.74 8.95 8.60
C VAL A 85 14.58 8.08 7.67
N ILE A 86 14.26 8.11 6.36
CA ILE A 86 14.98 7.41 5.30
C ILE A 86 15.23 8.34 4.12
N SER A 87 16.25 8.02 3.31
CA SER A 87 16.55 8.75 2.08
C SER A 87 15.58 8.40 0.94
N VAL A 88 15.53 9.24 -0.10
CA VAL A 88 14.81 8.94 -1.35
C VAL A 88 15.33 7.63 -1.97
N GLY A 89 16.65 7.44 -2.00
CA GLY A 89 17.27 6.22 -2.52
C GLY A 89 16.83 4.97 -1.76
N ASP A 90 16.77 5.04 -0.43
CA ASP A 90 16.26 3.95 0.41
C ASP A 90 14.79 3.66 0.13
N PHE A 91 13.97 4.70 0.02
CA PHE A 91 12.56 4.54 -0.32
C PHE A 91 12.39 3.80 -1.64
N ILE A 92 13.07 4.25 -2.72
CA ILE A 92 13.00 3.63 -4.04
C ILE A 92 13.49 2.18 -3.97
N ARG A 93 14.70 1.96 -3.43
CA ARG A 93 15.29 0.62 -3.35
C ARG A 93 14.38 -0.36 -2.59
N ARG A 94 13.83 0.04 -1.46
CA ARG A 94 13.00 -0.83 -0.59
C ARG A 94 11.57 -0.99 -1.10
N SER A 95 11.14 -0.16 -2.01
CA SER A 95 9.82 -0.25 -2.66
C SER A 95 9.87 -0.93 -4.02
N SER A 96 11.06 -1.28 -4.54
CA SER A 96 11.27 -1.91 -5.84
C SER A 96 12.33 -3.01 -5.79
N GLY A 97 13.60 -2.70 -6.01
CA GLY A 97 14.67 -3.66 -6.19
C GLY A 97 14.85 -4.61 -5.01
N LEU A 98 14.96 -4.10 -3.78
CA LEU A 98 15.12 -4.95 -2.60
C LEU A 98 13.90 -5.87 -2.39
N SER A 99 12.69 -5.39 -2.70
CA SER A 99 11.50 -6.22 -2.64
C SER A 99 11.55 -7.36 -3.66
N ALA A 100 12.01 -7.07 -4.88
CA ALA A 100 12.21 -8.07 -5.92
C ALA A 100 13.27 -9.11 -5.51
N ASP A 101 14.41 -8.66 -4.98
CA ASP A 101 15.49 -9.54 -4.51
C ASP A 101 15.02 -10.50 -3.41
N ILE A 102 14.32 -9.98 -2.38
CA ILE A 102 13.83 -10.78 -1.25
C ILE A 102 12.76 -11.78 -1.69
N LEU A 103 11.88 -11.37 -2.61
CA LEU A 103 10.79 -12.22 -3.11
C LEU A 103 11.22 -13.14 -4.26
N GLY A 104 12.48 -13.09 -4.71
CA GLY A 104 12.98 -13.88 -5.83
C GLY A 104 12.25 -13.60 -7.14
N LEU A 105 11.89 -12.33 -7.39
CA LEU A 105 11.23 -11.92 -8.62
C LEU A 105 12.28 -11.57 -9.68
N GLU A 106 12.36 -12.36 -10.73
CA GLU A 106 13.31 -12.16 -11.81
C GLU A 106 12.90 -11.01 -12.75
N ASP A 107 13.90 -10.35 -13.34
CA ASP A 107 13.77 -9.31 -14.37
C ASP A 107 12.85 -8.13 -13.99
N THR A 108 12.76 -7.79 -12.70
CA THR A 108 11.94 -6.69 -12.19
C THR A 108 12.62 -5.94 -11.04
N GLY A 109 12.06 -4.80 -10.65
CA GLY A 109 12.52 -4.00 -9.52
C GLY A 109 13.70 -3.06 -9.82
N TYR A 110 14.32 -3.17 -10.99
CA TYR A 110 15.47 -2.36 -11.43
C TYR A 110 15.27 -1.84 -12.84
N LEU A 111 15.83 -0.67 -13.15
CA LEU A 111 15.91 -0.12 -14.50
C LEU A 111 17.16 -0.69 -15.18
N ARG A 112 17.02 -1.80 -15.89
CA ARG A 112 18.08 -2.51 -16.62
C ARG A 112 17.56 -3.01 -17.97
N GLU A 113 18.46 -3.12 -18.95
CA GLU A 113 18.15 -3.77 -20.23
C GLU A 113 17.71 -5.22 -20.00
N GLY A 114 16.68 -5.65 -20.72
CA GLY A 114 16.07 -6.98 -20.59
C GLY A 114 15.05 -7.11 -19.48
N TYR A 115 14.96 -6.14 -18.55
CA TYR A 115 13.97 -6.16 -17.47
C TYR A 115 12.59 -5.70 -17.95
N PHE A 116 11.56 -6.14 -17.25
CA PHE A 116 10.21 -5.66 -17.52
C PHE A 116 10.10 -4.16 -17.28
N ALA A 117 9.50 -3.48 -18.25
CA ALA A 117 9.33 -2.03 -18.19
C ALA A 117 8.13 -1.67 -17.28
N ASP A 118 8.30 -1.90 -15.98
CA ASP A 118 7.42 -1.44 -14.90
C ASP A 118 8.05 -0.19 -14.30
N ILE A 119 7.67 0.98 -14.80
CA ILE A 119 8.36 2.25 -14.52
C ILE A 119 7.36 3.28 -14.05
N VAL A 120 7.65 3.92 -12.92
CA VAL A 120 6.90 5.07 -12.43
C VAL A 120 7.75 6.34 -12.53
N ALA A 121 7.19 7.39 -13.12
CA ALA A 121 7.71 8.75 -13.07
C ALA A 121 6.76 9.57 -12.20
N PHE A 122 7.29 10.18 -11.15
CA PHE A 122 6.52 11.00 -10.22
C PHE A 122 7.25 12.30 -9.90
N ASP A 123 6.47 13.33 -9.61
CA ASP A 123 6.97 14.60 -9.10
C ASP A 123 7.27 14.45 -7.59
N PRO A 124 8.53 14.55 -7.15
CA PRO A 124 8.90 14.36 -5.75
C PRO A 124 8.28 15.40 -4.81
N GLU A 125 7.94 16.58 -5.31
CA GLU A 125 7.31 17.62 -4.49
C GLU A 125 5.80 17.42 -4.32
N ARG A 126 5.17 16.75 -5.27
CA ARG A 126 3.72 16.55 -5.32
C ARG A 126 3.30 15.14 -4.93
N TYR A 127 4.22 14.17 -4.91
CA TYR A 127 3.91 12.78 -4.61
C TYR A 127 3.44 12.62 -3.16
N ALA A 128 2.16 12.40 -3.00
CA ALA A 128 1.48 12.35 -1.71
C ALA A 128 0.23 11.47 -1.76
N PRO A 129 -0.23 10.93 -0.60
CA PRO A 129 -1.51 10.24 -0.50
C PRO A 129 -2.67 11.22 -0.73
N ALA A 130 -3.79 10.70 -1.23
CA ALA A 130 -5.08 11.38 -1.24
C ALA A 130 -6.14 10.55 -0.52
N ALA A 131 -5.97 9.22 -0.44
CA ALA A 131 -6.87 8.35 0.27
C ALA A 131 -6.79 8.57 1.79
N ASP A 132 -7.95 8.62 2.44
CA ASP A 132 -8.15 8.69 3.89
C ASP A 132 -9.24 7.70 4.33
N TYR A 133 -9.58 7.65 5.61
CA TYR A 133 -10.61 6.75 6.13
C TYR A 133 -12.04 7.10 5.67
N VAL A 134 -12.29 8.32 5.22
CA VAL A 134 -13.57 8.76 4.68
C VAL A 134 -13.63 8.46 3.17
N HIS A 135 -12.51 8.68 2.47
CA HIS A 135 -12.35 8.49 1.02
C HIS A 135 -11.22 7.49 0.74
N PRO A 136 -11.38 6.20 1.07
CA PRO A 136 -10.28 5.22 1.08
C PRO A 136 -9.79 4.79 -0.31
N ARG A 137 -10.47 5.21 -1.37
CA ARG A 137 -10.16 4.80 -2.76
C ARG A 137 -9.61 5.91 -3.63
N GLU A 138 -9.21 7.02 -3.03
CA GLU A 138 -8.60 8.12 -3.79
C GLU A 138 -7.21 7.73 -4.29
N LEU A 139 -6.96 8.02 -5.57
CA LEU A 139 -5.65 7.77 -6.18
C LEU A 139 -4.61 8.77 -5.66
N SER A 140 -3.37 8.31 -5.55
CA SER A 140 -2.23 9.15 -5.15
C SER A 140 -2.04 10.34 -6.08
N ARG A 141 -1.50 11.44 -5.55
CA ARG A 141 -1.13 12.63 -6.31
C ARG A 141 0.33 12.55 -6.76
N GLY A 142 0.68 13.29 -7.80
CA GLY A 142 2.06 13.48 -8.24
C GLY A 142 2.65 12.32 -9.06
N VAL A 143 1.88 11.30 -9.42
CA VAL A 143 2.30 10.32 -10.42
C VAL A 143 2.03 10.90 -11.80
N GLU A 144 3.09 11.19 -12.57
CA GLU A 144 2.98 11.77 -13.91
C GLU A 144 2.81 10.67 -14.98
N HIS A 145 3.66 9.64 -14.94
CA HIS A 145 3.58 8.52 -15.86
C HIS A 145 3.76 7.18 -15.12
N LEU A 146 3.03 6.18 -15.54
CA LEU A 146 3.20 4.80 -15.09
C LEU A 146 3.17 3.86 -16.29
N LEU A 147 4.25 3.12 -16.48
CA LEU A 147 4.31 2.00 -17.40
C LEU A 147 4.15 0.70 -16.62
N VAL A 148 3.35 -0.21 -17.17
CA VAL A 148 3.21 -1.59 -16.69
C VAL A 148 3.45 -2.51 -17.88
N ASN A 149 4.45 -3.37 -17.80
CA ASN A 149 4.91 -4.21 -18.92
C ASN A 149 5.10 -3.39 -20.23
N GLY A 150 5.68 -2.20 -20.14
CA GLY A 150 5.95 -1.32 -21.27
C GLY A 150 4.73 -0.59 -21.84
N ARG A 151 3.56 -0.69 -21.24
CA ARG A 151 2.36 0.04 -21.65
C ARG A 151 2.01 1.13 -20.64
N LEU A 152 1.71 2.32 -21.12
CA LEU A 152 1.27 3.43 -20.28
C LEU A 152 -0.08 3.11 -19.64
N ALA A 153 -0.09 2.98 -18.32
CA ALA A 153 -1.29 2.89 -17.48
C ALA A 153 -1.72 4.28 -16.98
N ILE A 154 -0.72 5.17 -16.74
CA ILE A 154 -0.93 6.59 -16.42
C ILE A 154 -0.08 7.42 -17.38
N THR A 155 -0.63 8.50 -17.91
CA THR A 155 0.08 9.53 -18.66
C THR A 155 -0.46 10.90 -18.28
N ASP A 156 0.43 11.86 -18.06
CA ASP A 156 0.10 13.22 -17.62
C ASP A 156 -0.86 13.22 -16.39
N GLY A 157 -0.59 12.32 -15.44
CA GLY A 157 -1.36 12.17 -14.22
C GLY A 157 -2.76 11.53 -14.40
N ARG A 158 -3.09 11.01 -15.59
CA ARG A 158 -4.42 10.45 -15.90
C ARG A 158 -4.34 8.98 -16.27
N LEU A 159 -5.32 8.21 -15.81
CA LEU A 159 -5.47 6.80 -16.21
C LEU A 159 -5.78 6.68 -17.70
N THR A 160 -5.06 5.80 -18.39
CA THR A 160 -5.26 5.51 -19.82
C THR A 160 -6.34 4.46 -20.08
N GLY A 161 -6.72 3.69 -19.05
CA GLY A 161 -7.59 2.52 -19.17
C GLY A 161 -6.85 1.23 -19.58
N ASN A 162 -5.54 1.28 -19.83
CA ASN A 162 -4.76 0.09 -20.18
C ASN A 162 -4.51 -0.79 -18.94
N ALA A 163 -4.98 -2.02 -18.94
CA ALA A 163 -4.70 -3.04 -17.94
C ALA A 163 -3.65 -4.03 -18.48
N ALA A 164 -2.37 -3.67 -18.33
CA ALA A 164 -1.25 -4.46 -18.86
C ALA A 164 -0.56 -5.36 -17.81
N GLY A 165 -1.10 -5.40 -16.58
CA GLY A 165 -0.58 -6.22 -15.50
C GLY A 165 -0.65 -7.72 -15.84
N ARG A 166 0.36 -8.48 -15.37
CA ARG A 166 0.44 -9.94 -15.49
C ARG A 166 0.73 -10.53 -14.13
N VAL A 167 0.18 -11.71 -13.87
CA VAL A 167 0.55 -12.50 -12.70
C VAL A 167 2.00 -12.99 -12.88
N ARG A 168 2.82 -12.76 -11.87
CA ARG A 168 4.17 -13.32 -11.77
C ARG A 168 4.17 -14.41 -10.74
N LEU A 169 4.63 -15.57 -11.12
CA LEU A 169 4.77 -16.69 -10.22
C LEU A 169 6.22 -16.70 -9.70
N HIS A 170 6.40 -16.91 -8.41
CA HIS A 170 7.68 -17.22 -7.85
C HIS A 170 8.15 -18.57 -8.41
N ALA A 171 9.33 -18.59 -9.01
CA ALA A 171 10.01 -19.82 -9.40
C ALA A 171 10.97 -20.23 -8.29
N PRO A 172 10.63 -21.21 -7.42
CA PRO A 172 11.55 -21.65 -6.38
C PRO A 172 12.80 -22.26 -7.03
N THR A 173 13.96 -21.89 -6.51
CA THR A 173 15.23 -22.52 -6.93
C THR A 173 15.15 -24.02 -6.63
N PRO A 174 15.35 -24.91 -7.60
CA PRO A 174 15.31 -26.35 -7.34
C PRO A 174 16.27 -26.75 -6.23
N GLY A 175 15.79 -27.46 -5.21
CA GLY A 175 16.59 -27.96 -4.11
C GLY A 175 16.73 -27.05 -2.89
N THR A 176 16.05 -25.91 -2.83
CA THR A 176 16.04 -25.00 -1.66
C THR A 176 14.75 -25.10 -0.84
N CYS A 177 14.27 -26.30 -0.60
CA CYS A 177 13.27 -26.48 0.47
C CYS A 177 14.06 -26.61 1.81
N PRO A 178 13.78 -25.76 2.83
CA PRO A 178 14.39 -25.95 4.15
C PRO A 178 13.86 -27.21 4.83
#